data_1e7a75bc817b30dd2613d680d3f79746
#
_entry.id   1e7a75bc817b30dd2613d680d3f79746
#
_cell.length_a   1.000
_cell.length_b   1.000
_cell.length_c   1.000
_cell.angle_alpha   90.00
_cell.angle_beta   90.00
_cell.angle_gamma   90.00
#
_symmetry.space_group_name_H-M   'P 1'
#
loop_
_entity.id
_entity.type
_entity.pdbx_description
1 polymer ?
#
loop_
_entity_poly.entity_id
_entity_poly.type
_entity_poly.pdbx_seq_one_letter_code
_entity_poly.pdbx_strand_id
1 'polypeptide(L)'
;MPYDPPAMNFDFSGDQKSLREQARKFLAEQSSSTRVRRILEGAAPFDAELWRGMGEMGWLGTAIPEPYGGADFGHLELCVLAEELGRSLAPTPFASTIYLAAEALLLAGTDAQKKRWLPKIAQGAAIGCFAMAEGPHVATPANLTTRAEGGRVSGVKVPVLDGDVADFAVVLAAEGAGGRAGLFLVDVNGTGVTRTPVATVDPTRSHARIVLENAAAEPLGLPGQGWPLAERLLDRAAVLVAFEQVGGAQAALDMAREYALGRFAFGRQIASFQAIKHKLADMYVAIELARSNAYYGAWALSKDAPELPVAAATARVGACEAYYQAAKENIQIHGGMGFTWEFDCHLHYRRAKLTGLMLGSARRWKDLLITRLEAGAA
;
A
#
# COMPACT_ATOMS: atom_id res chain seq x y z
N MET A 1 34.59 -27.99 12.01
CA MET A 1 34.35 -27.22 10.78
C MET A 1 33.75 -25.88 11.20
N PRO A 2 34.28 -24.72 10.83
CA PRO A 2 33.64 -23.48 11.12
C PRO A 2 32.30 -23.45 10.40
N TYR A 3 31.23 -23.10 11.11
CA TYR A 3 29.92 -22.82 10.56
C TYR A 3 30.03 -21.51 9.76
N ASP A 4 30.05 -21.64 8.46
CA ASP A 4 29.95 -20.49 7.56
C ASP A 4 28.45 -20.23 7.38
N PRO A 5 27.87 -19.17 8.00
CA PRO A 5 26.46 -18.88 7.82
C PRO A 5 26.26 -18.55 6.32
N PRO A 6 25.18 -19.06 5.69
CA PRO A 6 24.89 -18.72 4.32
C PRO A 6 24.88 -17.19 4.22
N ALA A 7 25.68 -16.63 3.33
CA ALA A 7 25.71 -15.20 3.07
C ALA A 7 24.29 -14.75 2.80
N MET A 8 23.70 -13.93 3.71
CA MET A 8 22.40 -13.33 3.49
C MET A 8 22.53 -12.37 2.31
N ASN A 9 22.17 -12.87 1.14
CA ASN A 9 22.10 -12.02 -0.05
C ASN A 9 20.74 -11.32 -0.05
N PHE A 10 20.75 -10.01 0.26
CA PHE A 10 19.57 -9.15 0.21
C PHE A 10 19.27 -8.62 -1.20
N ASP A 11 20.04 -9.02 -2.22
CA ASP A 11 19.77 -8.62 -3.60
C ASP A 11 18.72 -9.54 -4.23
N PHE A 12 17.92 -8.99 -5.12
CA PHE A 12 16.93 -9.75 -5.87
C PHE A 12 17.60 -10.77 -6.80
N SER A 13 16.94 -11.92 -6.99
CA SER A 13 17.36 -12.96 -7.94
C SER A 13 17.32 -12.45 -9.39
N GLY A 14 17.90 -13.23 -10.32
CA GLY A 14 17.81 -12.95 -11.76
C GLY A 14 16.35 -12.85 -12.25
N ASP A 15 15.50 -13.76 -11.78
CA ASP A 15 14.07 -13.79 -12.17
C ASP A 15 13.32 -12.57 -11.62
N GLN A 16 13.60 -12.16 -10.39
CA GLN A 16 13.02 -10.95 -9.78
C GLN A 16 13.49 -9.67 -10.49
N LYS A 17 14.74 -9.62 -10.96
CA LYS A 17 15.24 -8.51 -11.79
C LYS A 17 14.55 -8.48 -13.16
N SER A 18 14.34 -9.63 -13.78
CA SER A 18 13.58 -9.75 -15.04
C SER A 18 12.12 -9.33 -14.86
N LEU A 19 11.48 -9.73 -13.76
CA LEU A 19 10.12 -9.28 -13.41
C LEU A 19 10.07 -7.75 -13.26
N ARG A 20 11.05 -7.15 -12.59
CA ARG A 20 11.16 -5.69 -12.44
C ARG A 20 11.24 -4.99 -13.79
N GLU A 21 12.09 -5.48 -14.71
CA GLU A 21 12.27 -4.88 -16.02
C GLU A 21 10.97 -4.96 -16.86
N GLN A 22 10.31 -6.11 -16.84
CA GLN A 22 9.03 -6.31 -17.52
C GLN A 22 7.94 -5.39 -16.92
N ALA A 23 7.84 -5.34 -15.61
CA ALA A 23 6.88 -4.49 -14.91
C ALA A 23 7.12 -3.01 -15.23
N ARG A 24 8.36 -2.57 -15.20
CA ARG A 24 8.76 -1.20 -15.55
C ARG A 24 8.37 -0.84 -16.99
N LYS A 25 8.65 -1.72 -17.95
CA LYS A 25 8.29 -1.51 -19.36
C LYS A 25 6.77 -1.41 -19.53
N PHE A 26 6.03 -2.38 -19.00
CA PHE A 26 4.56 -2.38 -19.07
C PHE A 26 3.96 -1.13 -18.45
N LEU A 27 4.40 -0.74 -17.26
CA LEU A 27 3.87 0.44 -16.55
C LEU A 27 4.28 1.76 -17.21
N ALA A 28 5.46 1.85 -17.81
CA ALA A 28 5.85 3.03 -18.58
C ALA A 28 4.91 3.28 -19.76
N GLU A 29 4.43 2.21 -20.40
CA GLU A 29 3.47 2.28 -21.53
C GLU A 29 2.02 2.49 -21.04
N GLN A 30 1.60 1.76 -19.99
CA GLN A 30 0.20 1.66 -19.56
C GLN A 30 -0.18 2.58 -18.42
N SER A 31 0.78 3.17 -17.68
CA SER A 31 0.54 4.12 -16.58
C SER A 31 1.28 5.44 -16.82
N SER A 32 1.13 6.01 -18.01
CA SER A 32 1.70 7.32 -18.32
C SER A 32 1.10 8.43 -17.45
N SER A 33 1.83 9.54 -17.24
CA SER A 33 1.33 10.67 -16.48
C SER A 33 0.00 11.22 -17.00
N THR A 34 -0.23 11.17 -18.31
CA THR A 34 -1.50 11.53 -18.92
C THR A 34 -2.65 10.64 -18.44
N ARG A 35 -2.43 9.33 -18.32
CA ARG A 35 -3.45 8.41 -17.79
C ARG A 35 -3.69 8.64 -16.30
N VAL A 36 -2.63 8.85 -15.52
CA VAL A 36 -2.74 9.20 -14.10
C VAL A 36 -3.54 10.50 -13.90
N ARG A 37 -3.26 11.53 -14.73
CA ARG A 37 -4.00 12.80 -14.69
C ARG A 37 -5.47 12.66 -15.02
N ARG A 38 -5.84 11.81 -15.98
CA ARG A 38 -7.27 11.54 -16.30
C ARG A 38 -8.02 11.03 -15.06
N ILE A 39 -7.41 10.14 -14.28
CA ILE A 39 -8.01 9.65 -13.02
C ILE A 39 -8.01 10.75 -11.95
N LEU A 40 -6.91 11.51 -11.81
CA LEU A 40 -6.82 12.63 -10.90
C LEU A 40 -7.94 13.68 -11.15
N GLU A 41 -8.30 13.90 -12.41
CA GLU A 41 -9.33 14.83 -12.86
C GLU A 41 -10.76 14.25 -12.78
N GLY A 42 -10.90 13.03 -12.31
CA GLY A 42 -12.20 12.41 -12.02
C GLY A 42 -12.87 11.72 -13.22
N ALA A 43 -12.11 11.37 -14.26
CA ALA A 43 -12.66 10.64 -15.41
C ALA A 43 -13.22 9.25 -15.02
N ALA A 44 -12.60 8.61 -14.01
CA ALA A 44 -13.04 7.36 -13.42
C ALA A 44 -12.43 7.22 -12.00
N PRO A 45 -12.95 6.35 -11.12
CA PRO A 45 -12.37 6.14 -9.80
C PRO A 45 -11.01 5.43 -9.84
N PHE A 46 -10.73 4.66 -10.89
CA PHE A 46 -9.44 4.02 -11.16
C PHE A 46 -9.29 3.70 -12.66
N ASP A 47 -8.09 3.31 -13.09
CA ASP A 47 -7.81 2.90 -14.48
C ASP A 47 -8.16 1.42 -14.68
N ALA A 48 -9.35 1.16 -15.20
CA ALA A 48 -9.88 -0.20 -15.40
C ALA A 48 -9.12 -0.99 -16.50
N GLU A 49 -8.55 -0.31 -17.50
CA GLU A 49 -7.75 -0.98 -18.52
C GLU A 49 -6.40 -1.44 -17.95
N LEU A 50 -5.75 -0.57 -17.17
CA LEU A 50 -4.52 -0.92 -16.46
C LEU A 50 -4.77 -2.08 -15.48
N TRP A 51 -5.87 -2.03 -14.72
CA TRP A 51 -6.27 -3.11 -13.80
C TRP A 51 -6.43 -4.45 -14.52
N ARG A 52 -7.14 -4.47 -15.64
CA ARG A 52 -7.30 -5.67 -16.46
C ARG A 52 -5.95 -6.18 -16.98
N GLY A 53 -5.11 -5.30 -17.52
CA GLY A 53 -3.76 -5.66 -17.97
C GLY A 53 -2.90 -6.27 -16.88
N MET A 54 -2.98 -5.77 -15.63
CA MET A 54 -2.31 -6.37 -14.47
C MET A 54 -2.82 -7.79 -14.19
N GLY A 55 -4.13 -8.04 -14.36
CA GLY A 55 -4.73 -9.36 -14.25
C GLY A 55 -4.20 -10.32 -15.33
N GLU A 56 -4.17 -9.87 -16.59
CA GLU A 56 -3.65 -10.62 -17.74
C GLU A 56 -2.15 -10.97 -17.58
N MET A 57 -1.38 -10.08 -16.93
CA MET A 57 0.03 -10.31 -16.58
C MET A 57 0.21 -11.22 -15.35
N GLY A 58 -0.88 -11.64 -14.69
CA GLY A 58 -0.84 -12.48 -13.48
C GLY A 58 -0.44 -11.76 -12.18
N TRP A 59 -0.28 -10.42 -12.22
CA TRP A 59 0.24 -9.67 -11.07
C TRP A 59 -0.70 -9.68 -9.86
N LEU A 60 -2.01 -9.76 -10.12
CA LEU A 60 -3.02 -9.79 -9.06
C LEU A 60 -3.02 -11.11 -8.29
N GLY A 61 -2.47 -12.17 -8.91
CA GLY A 61 -2.33 -13.49 -8.31
C GLY A 61 -0.93 -13.82 -7.79
N THR A 62 0.03 -12.88 -7.83
CA THR A 62 1.46 -13.14 -7.54
C THR A 62 1.69 -13.90 -6.23
N ALA A 63 1.08 -13.50 -5.12
CA ALA A 63 1.22 -14.14 -3.81
C ALA A 63 0.03 -15.06 -3.45
N ILE A 64 -0.92 -15.24 -4.36
CA ILE A 64 -2.05 -16.16 -4.17
C ILE A 64 -1.59 -17.57 -4.56
N PRO A 65 -1.81 -18.60 -3.68
CA PRO A 65 -1.44 -19.98 -3.99
C PRO A 65 -2.18 -20.55 -5.21
N GLU A 66 -1.52 -21.45 -5.95
CA GLU A 66 -2.08 -22.11 -7.15
C GLU A 66 -3.47 -22.75 -6.94
N PRO A 67 -3.76 -23.44 -5.80
CA PRO A 67 -5.08 -24.02 -5.55
C PRO A 67 -6.22 -23.00 -5.55
N TYR A 68 -5.90 -21.71 -5.42
CA TYR A 68 -6.83 -20.59 -5.45
C TYR A 68 -6.67 -19.72 -6.70
N GLY A 69 -6.02 -20.23 -7.75
CA GLY A 69 -5.91 -19.57 -9.06
C GLY A 69 -4.82 -18.50 -9.14
N GLY A 70 -3.89 -18.45 -8.19
CA GLY A 70 -2.75 -17.56 -8.21
C GLY A 70 -1.50 -18.18 -8.85
N ALA A 71 -0.39 -17.44 -8.84
CA ALA A 71 0.90 -17.84 -9.41
C ALA A 71 1.86 -18.44 -8.37
N ASP A 72 1.57 -18.32 -7.08
CA ASP A 72 2.37 -18.83 -5.94
C ASP A 72 3.84 -18.39 -5.94
N PHE A 73 4.14 -17.23 -6.52
CA PHE A 73 5.52 -16.71 -6.53
C PHE A 73 5.94 -16.15 -5.16
N GLY A 74 4.99 -15.60 -4.40
CA GLY A 74 5.22 -15.14 -3.04
C GLY A 74 5.36 -13.62 -2.88
N HIS A 75 5.78 -13.23 -1.66
CA HIS A 75 5.78 -11.83 -1.27
C HIS A 75 7.01 -11.05 -1.77
N LEU A 76 8.12 -11.70 -2.11
CA LEU A 76 9.30 -11.02 -2.66
C LEU A 76 8.99 -10.46 -4.04
N GLU A 77 8.37 -11.24 -4.90
CA GLU A 77 7.92 -10.83 -6.24
C GLU A 77 6.85 -9.74 -6.13
N LEU A 78 5.95 -9.86 -5.16
CA LEU A 78 4.95 -8.82 -4.90
C LEU A 78 5.61 -7.50 -4.45
N CYS A 79 6.71 -7.53 -3.68
CA CYS A 79 7.49 -6.35 -3.33
C CYS A 79 8.12 -5.68 -4.57
N VAL A 80 8.62 -6.48 -5.52
CA VAL A 80 9.16 -5.97 -6.79
C VAL A 80 8.07 -5.23 -7.58
N LEU A 81 6.88 -5.83 -7.68
CA LEU A 81 5.75 -5.18 -8.35
C LEU A 81 5.32 -3.91 -7.62
N ALA A 82 5.25 -3.93 -6.29
CA ALA A 82 4.88 -2.76 -5.48
C ALA A 82 5.82 -1.57 -5.73
N GLU A 83 7.13 -1.79 -5.85
CA GLU A 83 8.10 -0.74 -6.16
C GLU A 83 7.81 -0.09 -7.53
N GLU A 84 7.55 -0.87 -8.56
CA GLU A 84 7.26 -0.35 -9.90
C GLU A 84 5.87 0.32 -10.00
N LEU A 85 4.87 -0.18 -9.25
CA LEU A 85 3.56 0.47 -9.11
C LEU A 85 3.67 1.86 -8.48
N GLY A 86 4.51 1.99 -7.45
CA GLY A 86 4.79 3.29 -6.82
C GLY A 86 5.53 4.24 -7.74
N ARG A 87 6.53 3.72 -8.48
CA ARG A 87 7.30 4.49 -9.46
C ARG A 87 6.41 5.10 -10.55
N SER A 88 5.42 4.35 -11.03
CA SER A 88 4.51 4.74 -12.10
C SER A 88 3.26 5.46 -11.62
N LEU A 89 3.08 5.65 -10.31
CA LEU A 89 1.86 6.21 -9.70
C LEU A 89 0.59 5.46 -10.11
N ALA A 90 0.66 4.15 -10.36
CA ALA A 90 -0.43 3.34 -10.90
C ALA A 90 -1.77 3.61 -10.19
N PRO A 91 -2.79 4.14 -10.90
CA PRO A 91 -4.07 4.52 -10.31
C PRO A 91 -5.06 3.34 -10.34
N THR A 92 -4.77 2.31 -9.55
CA THR A 92 -5.56 1.07 -9.49
C THR A 92 -5.81 0.64 -8.04
N PRO A 93 -6.86 -0.17 -7.76
CA PRO A 93 -7.17 -0.66 -6.42
C PRO A 93 -6.25 -1.82 -5.98
N PHE A 94 -4.96 -1.76 -6.38
CA PHE A 94 -4.02 -2.85 -6.10
C PHE A 94 -3.73 -2.99 -4.60
N ALA A 95 -3.51 -1.88 -3.90
CA ALA A 95 -3.16 -1.92 -2.48
C ALA A 95 -4.32 -2.40 -1.60
N SER A 96 -5.55 -1.92 -1.85
CA SER A 96 -6.73 -2.35 -1.10
C SER A 96 -7.06 -3.82 -1.33
N THR A 97 -6.92 -4.27 -2.58
CA THR A 97 -7.29 -5.63 -2.98
C THR A 97 -6.19 -6.63 -2.64
N ILE A 98 -4.95 -6.37 -3.02
CA ILE A 98 -3.86 -7.35 -2.92
C ILE A 98 -3.16 -7.27 -1.55
N TYR A 99 -2.74 -6.05 -1.10
CA TYR A 99 -2.01 -5.94 0.16
C TYR A 99 -2.89 -6.12 1.39
N LEU A 100 -4.21 -5.91 1.25
CA LEU A 100 -5.13 -5.93 2.39
C LEU A 100 -6.19 -7.04 2.26
N ALA A 101 -7.10 -6.98 1.29
CA ALA A 101 -8.25 -7.90 1.27
C ALA A 101 -7.86 -9.35 0.94
N ALA A 102 -7.01 -9.57 -0.08
CA ALA A 102 -6.51 -10.90 -0.43
C ALA A 102 -5.64 -11.47 0.70
N GLU A 103 -4.78 -10.64 1.28
CA GLU A 103 -3.92 -11.02 2.39
C GLU A 103 -4.73 -11.40 3.64
N ALA A 104 -5.81 -10.67 3.95
CA ALA A 104 -6.73 -11.02 5.05
C ALA A 104 -7.41 -12.39 4.81
N LEU A 105 -7.83 -12.67 3.58
CA LEU A 105 -8.36 -13.98 3.20
C LEU A 105 -7.30 -15.08 3.34
N LEU A 106 -6.07 -14.84 2.91
CA LEU A 106 -4.98 -15.82 3.04
C LEU A 106 -4.67 -16.11 4.51
N LEU A 107 -4.63 -15.08 5.37
CA LEU A 107 -4.33 -15.20 6.79
C LEU A 107 -5.44 -15.92 7.59
N ALA A 108 -6.70 -15.63 7.32
CA ALA A 108 -7.79 -15.98 8.21
C ALA A 108 -9.02 -16.60 7.53
N GLY A 109 -9.08 -16.62 6.20
CA GLY A 109 -10.22 -17.15 5.47
C GLY A 109 -10.36 -18.68 5.58
N THR A 110 -11.58 -19.16 5.66
CA THR A 110 -11.90 -20.58 5.45
C THR A 110 -11.59 -20.99 4.00
N ASP A 111 -11.43 -22.29 3.74
CA ASP A 111 -11.20 -22.79 2.38
C ASP A 111 -12.34 -22.37 1.42
N ALA A 112 -13.57 -22.38 1.88
CA ALA A 112 -14.73 -21.91 1.10
C ALA A 112 -14.64 -20.41 0.76
N GLN A 113 -14.24 -19.56 1.70
CA GLN A 113 -14.05 -18.13 1.49
C GLN A 113 -12.90 -17.85 0.52
N LYS A 114 -11.77 -18.55 0.67
CA LYS A 114 -10.61 -18.47 -0.23
C LYS A 114 -11.00 -18.87 -1.67
N LYS A 115 -11.67 -20.01 -1.84
CA LYS A 115 -12.14 -20.50 -3.15
C LYS A 115 -13.17 -19.57 -3.81
N ARG A 116 -13.96 -18.86 -3.03
CA ARG A 116 -14.95 -17.90 -3.54
C ARG A 116 -14.33 -16.62 -4.07
N TRP A 117 -13.33 -16.08 -3.39
CA TRP A 117 -12.82 -14.74 -3.66
C TRP A 117 -11.46 -14.69 -4.34
N LEU A 118 -10.49 -15.52 -3.92
CA LEU A 118 -9.11 -15.41 -4.42
C LEU A 118 -8.98 -15.66 -5.93
N PRO A 119 -9.70 -16.61 -6.56
CA PRO A 119 -9.63 -16.77 -8.01
C PRO A 119 -10.16 -15.56 -8.77
N LYS A 120 -11.22 -14.92 -8.26
CA LYS A 120 -11.77 -13.70 -8.87
C LYS A 120 -10.79 -12.52 -8.73
N ILE A 121 -10.13 -12.40 -7.58
CA ILE A 121 -9.09 -11.38 -7.35
C ILE A 121 -7.92 -11.61 -8.33
N ALA A 122 -7.40 -12.83 -8.42
CA ALA A 122 -6.27 -13.16 -9.31
C ALA A 122 -6.55 -12.82 -10.77
N GLN A 123 -7.81 -12.91 -11.21
CA GLN A 123 -8.29 -12.57 -12.55
C GLN A 123 -8.68 -11.08 -12.70
N GLY A 124 -8.62 -10.28 -11.64
CA GLY A 124 -9.10 -8.89 -11.66
C GLY A 124 -10.62 -8.73 -11.71
N ALA A 125 -11.36 -9.82 -11.52
CA ALA A 125 -12.83 -9.86 -11.57
C ALA A 125 -13.49 -9.48 -10.24
N ALA A 126 -12.73 -9.29 -9.17
CA ALA A 126 -13.22 -8.79 -7.88
C ALA A 126 -12.20 -7.84 -7.24
N ILE A 127 -12.71 -6.76 -6.66
CA ILE A 127 -11.98 -5.78 -5.88
C ILE A 127 -12.39 -5.93 -4.42
N GLY A 128 -11.41 -6.04 -3.51
CA GLY A 128 -11.66 -6.07 -2.07
C GLY A 128 -11.11 -4.84 -1.38
N CYS A 129 -11.67 -4.50 -0.22
CA CYS A 129 -11.14 -3.45 0.64
C CYS A 129 -11.06 -3.89 2.11
N PHE A 130 -10.28 -3.15 2.90
CA PHE A 130 -10.18 -3.34 4.36
C PHE A 130 -10.75 -2.12 5.09
N ALA A 131 -11.80 -2.33 5.85
CA ALA A 131 -12.57 -1.30 6.52
C ALA A 131 -12.33 -1.35 8.04
N MET A 132 -11.30 -0.62 8.51
CA MET A 132 -10.92 -0.54 9.93
C MET A 132 -11.30 0.81 10.54
N ALA A 133 -10.95 1.92 9.89
CA ALA A 133 -11.09 3.27 10.43
C ALA A 133 -12.56 3.70 10.60
N GLU A 134 -12.85 4.45 11.67
CA GLU A 134 -14.19 4.96 12.00
C GLU A 134 -14.21 6.48 12.16
N GLY A 135 -13.29 7.17 11.47
CA GLY A 135 -13.14 8.63 11.53
C GLY A 135 -11.70 9.06 11.79
N PRO A 136 -11.48 10.27 12.33
CA PRO A 136 -10.14 10.85 12.47
C PRO A 136 -9.30 10.22 13.59
N HIS A 137 -9.93 9.47 14.48
CA HIS A 137 -9.24 8.84 15.59
C HIS A 137 -8.57 7.53 15.19
N VAL A 138 -7.45 7.21 15.83
CA VAL A 138 -6.83 5.91 15.69
C VAL A 138 -7.76 4.85 16.27
N ALA A 139 -8.14 3.86 15.46
CA ALA A 139 -8.93 2.74 15.93
C ALA A 139 -8.15 1.93 16.97
N THR A 140 -8.82 1.55 18.04
CA THR A 140 -8.35 0.65 19.10
C THR A 140 -9.47 -0.31 19.48
N PRO A 141 -9.20 -1.45 20.11
CA PRO A 141 -10.27 -2.33 20.58
C PRO A 141 -11.32 -1.64 21.45
N ALA A 142 -10.88 -0.67 22.24
CA ALA A 142 -11.72 0.03 23.20
C ALA A 142 -12.65 1.10 22.57
N ASN A 143 -12.30 1.63 21.38
CA ASN A 143 -13.07 2.70 20.73
C ASN A 143 -13.81 2.27 19.47
N LEU A 144 -13.84 0.97 19.14
CA LEU A 144 -14.63 0.46 18.03
C LEU A 144 -16.13 0.67 18.28
N THR A 145 -16.78 1.40 17.37
CA THR A 145 -18.22 1.67 17.42
C THR A 145 -19.03 0.74 16.52
N THR A 146 -18.44 0.24 15.41
CA THR A 146 -19.03 -0.78 14.56
C THR A 146 -19.23 -2.07 15.35
N ARG A 147 -20.43 -2.64 15.29
CA ARG A 147 -20.86 -3.84 16.05
C ARG A 147 -21.23 -4.97 15.12
N ALA A 148 -20.83 -6.19 15.52
CA ALA A 148 -21.21 -7.43 14.84
C ALA A 148 -21.98 -8.31 15.80
N GLU A 149 -23.18 -8.73 15.39
CA GLU A 149 -24.07 -9.60 16.16
C GLU A 149 -24.95 -10.44 15.22
N GLY A 150 -25.16 -11.71 15.52
CA GLY A 150 -26.06 -12.58 14.78
C GLY A 150 -25.78 -12.70 13.28
N GLY A 151 -24.52 -12.66 12.85
CA GLY A 151 -24.13 -12.69 11.44
C GLY A 151 -24.42 -11.38 10.69
N ARG A 152 -24.54 -10.28 11.42
CA ARG A 152 -24.81 -8.95 10.88
C ARG A 152 -23.86 -7.90 11.45
N VAL A 153 -23.58 -6.86 10.67
CA VAL A 153 -22.72 -5.73 11.08
C VAL A 153 -23.46 -4.42 10.91
N SER A 154 -23.32 -3.54 11.92
CA SER A 154 -23.84 -2.16 11.89
C SER A 154 -22.78 -1.17 12.36
N GLY A 155 -22.64 -0.05 11.66
CA GLY A 155 -21.69 1.01 11.98
C GLY A 155 -21.25 1.81 10.76
N VAL A 156 -20.19 2.60 10.94
CA VAL A 156 -19.65 3.45 9.89
C VAL A 156 -18.15 3.25 9.79
N LYS A 157 -17.66 3.05 8.59
CA LYS A 157 -16.23 2.97 8.27
C LYS A 157 -15.82 4.13 7.36
N VAL A 158 -14.82 4.89 7.77
CA VAL A 158 -14.28 6.04 7.03
C VAL A 158 -12.91 6.47 7.54
N PRO A 159 -11.92 6.77 6.67
CA PRO A 159 -11.93 6.50 5.24
C PRO A 159 -11.64 5.00 4.96
N VAL A 160 -12.22 4.47 3.88
CA VAL A 160 -11.94 3.11 3.38
C VAL A 160 -11.32 3.23 2.00
N LEU A 161 -10.08 2.79 1.84
CA LEU A 161 -9.36 2.79 0.56
C LEU A 161 -10.11 1.94 -0.47
N ASP A 162 -10.37 2.52 -1.64
CA ASP A 162 -11.10 1.92 -2.77
C ASP A 162 -12.48 1.31 -2.38
N GLY A 163 -13.06 1.75 -1.26
CA GLY A 163 -14.33 1.24 -0.77
C GLY A 163 -15.54 1.57 -1.65
N ASP A 164 -15.45 2.58 -2.51
CA ASP A 164 -16.47 2.96 -3.48
C ASP A 164 -16.53 2.03 -4.69
N VAL A 165 -15.43 1.34 -5.01
CA VAL A 165 -15.30 0.42 -6.15
C VAL A 165 -15.22 -1.05 -5.75
N ALA A 166 -15.12 -1.35 -4.45
CA ALA A 166 -14.99 -2.71 -3.94
C ALA A 166 -16.25 -3.54 -4.17
N ASP A 167 -16.07 -4.87 -4.34
CA ASP A 167 -17.15 -5.87 -4.37
C ASP A 167 -17.41 -6.43 -2.98
N PHE A 168 -16.38 -6.51 -2.14
CA PHE A 168 -16.51 -6.94 -0.74
C PHE A 168 -15.55 -6.16 0.16
N ALA A 169 -15.89 -6.08 1.44
CA ALA A 169 -15.05 -5.49 2.48
C ALA A 169 -14.70 -6.52 3.56
N VAL A 170 -13.45 -6.49 4.02
CA VAL A 170 -13.05 -7.06 5.31
C VAL A 170 -13.26 -5.99 6.37
N VAL A 171 -14.25 -6.16 7.23
CA VAL A 171 -14.66 -5.16 8.22
C VAL A 171 -14.18 -5.58 9.60
N LEU A 172 -13.48 -4.68 10.30
CA LEU A 172 -13.14 -4.82 11.72
C LEU A 172 -14.32 -4.30 12.56
N ALA A 173 -14.91 -5.15 13.41
CA ALA A 173 -16.02 -4.76 14.27
C ALA A 173 -15.90 -5.37 15.67
N ALA A 174 -16.53 -4.76 16.66
CA ALA A 174 -16.63 -5.33 17.99
C ALA A 174 -17.71 -6.41 18.04
N GLU A 175 -17.40 -7.58 18.61
CA GLU A 175 -18.27 -8.73 18.73
C GLU A 175 -19.04 -8.71 20.05
N GLY A 176 -20.37 -8.81 19.95
CA GLY A 176 -21.27 -8.96 21.13
C GLY A 176 -21.05 -7.92 22.22
N ALA A 177 -21.54 -8.23 23.44
CA ALA A 177 -21.43 -7.36 24.60
C ALA A 177 -20.00 -7.30 25.22
N GLY A 178 -19.12 -8.23 24.85
CA GLY A 178 -17.76 -8.32 25.41
C GLY A 178 -16.70 -7.42 24.75
N GLY A 179 -17.07 -6.70 23.67
CA GLY A 179 -16.21 -5.70 23.01
C GLY A 179 -14.93 -6.25 22.36
N ARG A 180 -14.76 -7.58 22.24
CA ARG A 180 -13.65 -8.19 21.50
C ARG A 180 -13.81 -7.90 20.01
N ALA A 181 -12.71 -7.61 19.34
CA ALA A 181 -12.74 -7.34 17.91
C ALA A 181 -12.75 -8.63 17.07
N GLY A 182 -13.61 -8.67 16.05
CA GLY A 182 -13.66 -9.68 14.99
C GLY A 182 -13.45 -9.08 13.62
N LEU A 183 -13.03 -9.89 12.65
CA LEU A 183 -13.05 -9.54 11.24
C LEU A 183 -14.24 -10.21 10.55
N PHE A 184 -14.83 -9.50 9.61
CA PHE A 184 -16.04 -9.96 8.91
C PHE A 184 -15.96 -9.66 7.42
N LEU A 185 -16.35 -10.62 6.59
CA LEU A 185 -16.58 -10.40 5.17
C LEU A 185 -18.00 -9.86 4.95
N VAL A 186 -18.09 -8.73 4.27
CA VAL A 186 -19.35 -8.08 3.92
C VAL A 186 -19.39 -7.87 2.41
N ASP A 187 -20.46 -8.30 1.76
CA ASP A 187 -20.77 -7.92 0.38
C ASP A 187 -21.22 -6.45 0.39
N VAL A 188 -20.41 -5.57 -0.19
CA VAL A 188 -20.68 -4.12 -0.16
C VAL A 188 -21.71 -3.67 -1.20
N ASN A 189 -22.19 -4.58 -2.05
CA ASN A 189 -23.34 -4.39 -2.93
C ASN A 189 -24.65 -4.93 -2.31
N GLY A 190 -24.55 -5.54 -1.12
CA GLY A 190 -25.67 -6.16 -0.42
C GLY A 190 -26.60 -5.17 0.27
N THR A 191 -27.73 -5.68 0.73
CA THR A 191 -28.72 -4.88 1.49
C THR A 191 -28.13 -4.36 2.80
N GLY A 192 -28.43 -3.11 3.14
CA GLY A 192 -27.94 -2.46 4.36
C GLY A 192 -26.53 -1.89 4.22
N VAL A 193 -26.00 -1.78 3.01
CA VAL A 193 -24.71 -1.12 2.75
C VAL A 193 -24.90 0.11 1.88
N THR A 194 -24.41 1.25 2.35
CA THR A 194 -24.35 2.49 1.57
C THR A 194 -22.92 2.97 1.48
N ARG A 195 -22.49 3.34 0.28
CA ARG A 195 -21.14 3.83 -0.01
C ARG A 195 -21.17 5.25 -0.56
N THR A 196 -20.34 6.12 -0.03
CA THR A 196 -20.19 7.50 -0.52
C THR A 196 -18.73 7.80 -0.72
N PRO A 197 -18.30 8.23 -1.93
CA PRO A 197 -16.92 8.65 -2.17
C PRO A 197 -16.47 9.77 -1.22
N VAL A 198 -15.21 9.72 -0.80
CA VAL A 198 -14.57 10.72 0.05
C VAL A 198 -13.46 11.40 -0.74
N ALA A 199 -13.53 12.72 -0.85
CA ALA A 199 -12.49 13.50 -1.50
C ALA A 199 -11.18 13.45 -0.68
N THR A 200 -10.09 13.17 -1.37
CA THR A 200 -8.74 13.09 -0.79
C THR A 200 -7.76 13.99 -1.53
N VAL A 201 -6.56 14.13 -0.97
CA VAL A 201 -5.47 14.89 -1.61
C VAL A 201 -4.97 14.23 -2.89
N ASP A 202 -5.11 12.90 -3.01
CA ASP A 202 -4.77 12.10 -4.19
C ASP A 202 -5.96 11.22 -4.60
N PRO A 203 -6.89 11.72 -5.41
CA PRO A 203 -8.04 10.95 -5.88
C PRO A 203 -7.69 9.85 -6.89
N THR A 204 -6.42 9.68 -7.27
CA THR A 204 -5.97 8.53 -8.07
C THR A 204 -5.95 7.21 -7.28
N ARG A 205 -6.22 7.29 -5.99
CA ARG A 205 -6.58 6.20 -5.07
C ARG A 205 -7.87 6.60 -4.39
N SER A 206 -8.97 6.01 -4.80
CA SER A 206 -10.28 6.39 -4.29
C SER A 206 -10.46 6.00 -2.82
N HIS A 207 -11.39 6.66 -2.16
CA HIS A 207 -11.77 6.36 -0.79
C HIS A 207 -13.27 6.51 -0.63
N ALA A 208 -13.84 5.73 0.30
CA ALA A 208 -15.25 5.82 0.62
C ALA A 208 -15.52 5.96 2.12
N ARG A 209 -16.70 6.47 2.40
CA ARG A 209 -17.43 6.24 3.64
C ARG A 209 -18.41 5.10 3.40
N ILE A 210 -18.31 4.03 4.18
CA ILE A 210 -19.21 2.87 4.14
C ILE A 210 -20.08 2.90 5.39
N VAL A 211 -21.41 2.93 5.19
CA VAL A 211 -22.43 2.80 6.24
C VAL A 211 -22.98 1.40 6.17
N LEU A 212 -23.00 0.72 7.29
CA LEU A 212 -23.50 -0.63 7.47
C LEU A 212 -24.74 -0.57 8.39
N GLU A 213 -25.89 -0.95 7.88
CA GLU A 213 -27.16 -0.96 8.60
C GLU A 213 -27.71 -2.38 8.62
N ASN A 214 -27.30 -3.14 9.64
CA ASN A 214 -27.69 -4.55 9.75
C ASN A 214 -27.31 -5.38 8.50
N ALA A 215 -26.13 -5.07 7.93
CA ALA A 215 -25.61 -5.72 6.74
C ALA A 215 -25.21 -7.17 7.04
N ALA A 216 -25.49 -8.10 6.12
CA ALA A 216 -25.10 -9.50 6.26
C ALA A 216 -23.56 -9.61 6.28
N ALA A 217 -23.03 -10.39 7.21
CA ALA A 217 -21.59 -10.50 7.43
C ALA A 217 -21.19 -11.94 7.80
N GLU A 218 -20.11 -12.43 7.20
CA GLU A 218 -19.53 -13.72 7.50
C GLU A 218 -18.28 -13.53 8.37
N PRO A 219 -18.12 -14.25 9.49
CA PRO A 219 -16.91 -14.20 10.28
C PRO A 219 -15.67 -14.58 9.44
N LEU A 220 -14.58 -13.85 9.60
CA LEU A 220 -13.27 -14.12 9.02
C LEU A 220 -12.26 -14.39 10.15
N GLY A 221 -11.79 -15.63 10.26
CA GLY A 221 -10.96 -16.08 11.37
C GLY A 221 -11.80 -16.51 12.60
N LEU A 222 -11.09 -16.67 13.73
CA LEU A 222 -11.73 -17.11 14.98
C LEU A 222 -12.32 -15.92 15.75
N PRO A 223 -13.41 -16.14 16.51
CA PRO A 223 -14.02 -15.10 17.35
C PRO A 223 -12.99 -14.46 18.30
N GLY A 224 -13.04 -13.15 18.42
CA GLY A 224 -12.16 -12.36 19.29
C GLY A 224 -10.71 -12.23 18.83
N GLN A 225 -10.33 -12.78 17.68
CA GLN A 225 -8.99 -12.68 17.10
C GLN A 225 -8.85 -11.55 16.06
N GLY A 226 -9.89 -10.76 15.85
CA GLY A 226 -9.91 -9.73 14.80
C GLY A 226 -8.84 -8.65 15.00
N TRP A 227 -8.54 -8.24 16.23
CA TRP A 227 -7.52 -7.21 16.45
C TRP A 227 -6.09 -7.71 16.17
N PRO A 228 -5.61 -8.84 16.73
CA PRO A 228 -4.32 -9.40 16.37
C PRO A 228 -4.17 -9.70 14.87
N LEU A 229 -5.24 -10.18 14.23
CA LEU A 229 -5.24 -10.40 12.77
C LEU A 229 -5.12 -9.09 11.99
N ALA A 230 -5.81 -8.04 12.42
CA ALA A 230 -5.70 -6.72 11.81
C ALA A 230 -4.30 -6.13 11.96
N GLU A 231 -3.67 -6.25 13.14
CA GLU A 231 -2.29 -5.81 13.34
C GLU A 231 -1.32 -6.56 12.43
N ARG A 232 -1.42 -7.90 12.37
CA ARG A 232 -0.60 -8.73 11.48
C ARG A 232 -0.82 -8.37 10.02
N LEU A 233 -2.06 -8.14 9.59
CA LEU A 233 -2.40 -7.68 8.25
C LEU A 233 -1.74 -6.33 7.93
N LEU A 234 -1.82 -5.38 8.86
CA LEU A 234 -1.21 -4.05 8.69
C LEU A 234 0.32 -4.13 8.61
N ASP A 235 0.97 -5.00 9.37
CA ASP A 235 2.42 -5.19 9.29
C ASP A 235 2.84 -5.74 7.92
N ARG A 236 2.13 -6.73 7.40
CA ARG A 236 2.37 -7.28 6.07
C ARG A 236 2.16 -6.23 4.97
N ALA A 237 1.04 -5.52 5.02
CA ALA A 237 0.75 -4.43 4.10
C ALA A 237 1.75 -3.27 4.20
N ALA A 238 2.28 -2.97 5.40
CA ALA A 238 3.26 -1.90 5.61
C ALA A 238 4.56 -2.13 4.84
N VAL A 239 5.03 -3.38 4.75
CA VAL A 239 6.20 -3.73 3.93
C VAL A 239 5.93 -3.45 2.45
N LEU A 240 4.80 -3.90 1.92
CA LEU A 240 4.42 -3.70 0.52
C LEU A 240 4.25 -2.22 0.17
N VAL A 241 3.59 -1.46 1.04
CA VAL A 241 3.44 0.00 0.87
C VAL A 241 4.79 0.72 0.99
N ALA A 242 5.72 0.22 1.81
CA ALA A 242 7.08 0.79 1.88
C ALA A 242 7.81 0.64 0.54
N PHE A 243 7.69 -0.50 -0.16
CA PHE A 243 8.22 -0.66 -1.52
C PHE A 243 7.56 0.30 -2.52
N GLU A 244 6.23 0.44 -2.47
CA GLU A 244 5.52 1.43 -3.31
C GLU A 244 6.05 2.84 -3.05
N GLN A 245 6.29 3.20 -1.80
CA GLN A 245 6.84 4.51 -1.44
C GLN A 245 8.31 4.68 -1.90
N VAL A 246 9.14 3.65 -1.79
CA VAL A 246 10.53 3.68 -2.29
C VAL A 246 10.55 3.89 -3.81
N GLY A 247 9.68 3.19 -4.55
CA GLY A 247 9.53 3.36 -6.01
C GLY A 247 9.13 4.78 -6.39
N GLY A 248 8.11 5.34 -5.69
CA GLY A 248 7.68 6.72 -5.90
C GLY A 248 8.73 7.76 -5.53
N ALA A 249 9.48 7.53 -4.45
CA ALA A 249 10.59 8.40 -4.04
C ALA A 249 11.72 8.41 -5.07
N GLN A 250 12.07 7.24 -5.62
CA GLN A 250 13.06 7.11 -6.68
C GLN A 250 12.63 7.86 -7.95
N ALA A 251 11.36 7.74 -8.35
CA ALA A 251 10.85 8.47 -9.51
C ALA A 251 10.89 9.99 -9.30
N ALA A 252 10.58 10.47 -8.10
CA ALA A 252 10.67 11.89 -7.76
C ALA A 252 12.13 12.40 -7.80
N LEU A 253 13.10 11.59 -7.34
CA LEU A 253 14.52 11.90 -7.44
C LEU A 253 15.00 11.93 -8.89
N ASP A 254 14.62 10.94 -9.70
CA ASP A 254 14.99 10.87 -11.12
C ASP A 254 14.48 12.09 -11.88
N MET A 255 13.21 12.49 -11.65
CA MET A 255 12.59 13.67 -12.22
C MET A 255 13.33 14.96 -11.81
N ALA A 256 13.66 15.11 -10.53
CA ALA A 256 14.39 16.26 -10.03
C ALA A 256 15.79 16.36 -10.63
N ARG A 257 16.50 15.23 -10.75
CA ARG A 257 17.84 15.14 -11.34
C ARG A 257 17.81 15.50 -12.84
N GLU A 258 16.87 14.94 -13.59
CA GLU A 258 16.72 15.21 -15.02
C GLU A 258 16.46 16.70 -15.26
N TYR A 259 15.52 17.28 -14.53
CA TYR A 259 15.24 18.72 -14.61
C TYR A 259 16.47 19.55 -14.27
N ALA A 260 17.21 19.22 -13.21
CA ALA A 260 18.40 19.96 -12.80
C ALA A 260 19.52 19.91 -13.85
N LEU A 261 19.65 18.82 -14.59
CA LEU A 261 20.61 18.66 -15.69
C LEU A 261 20.18 19.44 -16.94
N GLY A 262 18.86 19.56 -17.17
CA GLY A 262 18.32 20.27 -18.35
C GLY A 262 18.15 21.76 -18.15
N ARG A 263 17.94 22.24 -16.92
CA ARG A 263 17.61 23.66 -16.62
C ARG A 263 18.85 24.52 -16.44
N PHE A 264 18.90 25.63 -17.15
CA PHE A 264 19.95 26.66 -17.01
C PHE A 264 19.44 27.86 -16.20
N ALA A 265 20.27 28.34 -15.28
CA ALA A 265 20.14 29.60 -14.57
C ALA A 265 21.52 30.16 -14.25
N PHE A 266 21.65 31.50 -14.29
CA PHE A 266 22.94 32.19 -14.06
C PHE A 266 24.08 31.68 -14.96
N GLY A 267 23.76 31.38 -16.24
CA GLY A 267 24.73 30.99 -17.26
C GLY A 267 25.19 29.53 -17.21
N ARG A 268 24.62 28.68 -16.34
CA ARG A 268 25.01 27.24 -16.22
C ARG A 268 23.84 26.37 -15.79
N GLN A 269 23.98 25.05 -15.94
CA GLN A 269 22.99 24.08 -15.45
C GLN A 269 22.81 24.22 -13.94
N ILE A 270 21.55 24.16 -13.44
CA ILE A 270 21.30 24.26 -12.01
C ILE A 270 21.87 23.07 -11.23
N ALA A 271 22.06 21.92 -11.86
CA ALA A 271 22.75 20.77 -11.28
C ALA A 271 24.20 21.07 -10.87
N SER A 272 24.83 22.13 -11.41
CA SER A 272 26.20 22.54 -11.05
C SER A 272 26.31 23.25 -9.71
N PHE A 273 25.19 23.77 -9.16
CA PHE A 273 25.16 24.45 -7.87
C PHE A 273 25.18 23.47 -6.70
N GLN A 274 26.02 23.74 -5.68
CA GLN A 274 26.15 22.87 -4.51
C GLN A 274 24.82 22.69 -3.77
N ALA A 275 24.00 23.74 -3.64
CA ALA A 275 22.69 23.66 -3.00
C ALA A 275 21.76 22.61 -3.65
N ILE A 276 21.83 22.44 -4.98
CA ILE A 276 21.05 21.43 -5.70
C ILE A 276 21.68 20.04 -5.55
N LYS A 277 23.03 19.97 -5.67
CA LYS A 277 23.75 18.69 -5.50
C LYS A 277 23.51 18.07 -4.12
N HIS A 278 23.55 18.88 -3.06
CA HIS A 278 23.33 18.39 -1.69
C HIS A 278 21.90 17.88 -1.53
N LYS A 279 20.89 18.60 -2.03
CA LYS A 279 19.51 18.13 -2.01
C LYS A 279 19.33 16.79 -2.71
N LEU A 280 19.89 16.62 -3.91
CA LEU A 280 19.84 15.35 -4.63
C LEU A 280 20.58 14.23 -3.89
N ALA A 281 21.71 14.53 -3.27
CA ALA A 281 22.46 13.57 -2.45
C ALA A 281 21.65 13.16 -1.19
N ASP A 282 21.03 14.11 -0.48
CA ASP A 282 20.19 13.84 0.69
C ASP A 282 18.99 12.98 0.31
N MET A 283 18.32 13.27 -0.82
CA MET A 283 17.23 12.45 -1.35
C MET A 283 17.72 11.02 -1.64
N TYR A 284 18.87 10.88 -2.33
CA TYR A 284 19.42 9.57 -2.66
C TYR A 284 19.74 8.74 -1.41
N VAL A 285 20.43 9.33 -0.44
CA VAL A 285 20.77 8.64 0.82
C VAL A 285 19.51 8.20 1.58
N ALA A 286 18.52 9.08 1.70
CA ALA A 286 17.27 8.76 2.38
C ALA A 286 16.52 7.60 1.69
N ILE A 287 16.51 7.57 0.35
CA ILE A 287 15.87 6.51 -0.44
C ILE A 287 16.60 5.17 -0.26
N GLU A 288 17.94 5.16 -0.31
CA GLU A 288 18.71 3.92 -0.15
C GLU A 288 18.61 3.34 1.26
N LEU A 289 18.55 4.17 2.30
CA LEU A 289 18.28 3.73 3.66
C LEU A 289 16.87 3.15 3.80
N ALA A 290 15.86 3.81 3.21
CA ALA A 290 14.48 3.32 3.19
C ALA A 290 14.37 1.99 2.41
N ARG A 291 15.09 1.86 1.28
CA ARG A 291 15.16 0.64 0.47
C ARG A 291 15.77 -0.52 1.28
N SER A 292 16.85 -0.28 2.00
CA SER A 292 17.50 -1.29 2.85
C SER A 292 16.56 -1.79 3.94
N ASN A 293 15.82 -0.88 4.60
CA ASN A 293 14.82 -1.24 5.59
C ASN A 293 13.64 -2.02 4.96
N ALA A 294 13.21 -1.64 3.74
CA ALA A 294 12.16 -2.34 3.01
C ALA A 294 12.59 -3.77 2.63
N TYR A 295 13.83 -3.99 2.23
CA TYR A 295 14.38 -5.33 1.95
C TYR A 295 14.41 -6.22 3.19
N TYR A 296 14.80 -5.68 4.35
CA TYR A 296 14.70 -6.41 5.61
C TYR A 296 13.24 -6.79 5.91
N GLY A 297 12.30 -5.85 5.69
CA GLY A 297 10.87 -6.10 5.78
C GLY A 297 10.39 -7.20 4.81
N ALA A 298 10.85 -7.18 3.56
CA ALA A 298 10.49 -8.18 2.55
C ALA A 298 10.99 -9.60 2.93
N TRP A 299 12.22 -9.70 3.45
CA TRP A 299 12.73 -10.96 3.98
C TRP A 299 11.87 -11.46 5.13
N ALA A 300 11.58 -10.62 6.13
CA ALA A 300 10.76 -10.99 7.28
C ALA A 300 9.34 -11.41 6.85
N LEU A 301 8.75 -10.68 5.89
CA LEU A 301 7.44 -10.99 5.31
C LEU A 301 7.44 -12.34 4.59
N SER A 302 8.46 -12.59 3.74
CA SER A 302 8.55 -13.83 2.94
C SER A 302 8.75 -15.10 3.77
N LYS A 303 9.33 -14.96 4.97
CA LYS A 303 9.59 -16.05 5.91
C LYS A 303 8.58 -16.14 7.04
N ASP A 304 7.60 -15.23 7.07
CA ASP A 304 6.69 -15.03 8.20
C ASP A 304 7.47 -15.01 9.54
N ALA A 305 8.60 -14.30 9.52
CA ALA A 305 9.58 -14.28 10.60
C ALA A 305 9.04 -13.51 11.83
N PRO A 306 9.43 -13.88 13.05
CA PRO A 306 8.99 -13.19 14.27
C PRO A 306 9.42 -11.73 14.32
N GLU A 307 10.43 -11.33 13.55
CA GLU A 307 10.93 -9.96 13.41
C GLU A 307 10.01 -9.08 12.55
N LEU A 308 9.03 -9.65 11.85
CA LEU A 308 8.16 -8.91 10.93
C LEU A 308 7.55 -7.65 11.54
N PRO A 309 7.03 -7.62 12.77
CA PRO A 309 6.45 -6.41 13.34
C PRO A 309 7.44 -5.24 13.44
N VAL A 310 8.67 -5.51 13.86
CA VAL A 310 9.75 -4.49 13.96
C VAL A 310 10.22 -4.08 12.58
N ALA A 311 10.47 -5.05 11.69
CA ALA A 311 10.93 -4.82 10.32
C ALA A 311 9.91 -3.99 9.51
N ALA A 312 8.61 -4.31 9.63
CA ALA A 312 7.52 -3.59 8.99
C ALA A 312 7.42 -2.14 9.47
N ALA A 313 7.52 -1.92 10.79
CA ALA A 313 7.49 -0.56 11.34
C ALA A 313 8.71 0.26 10.89
N THR A 314 9.89 -0.33 10.87
CA THR A 314 11.14 0.31 10.41
C THR A 314 11.04 0.68 8.92
N ALA A 315 10.62 -0.27 8.07
CA ALA A 315 10.42 -0.05 6.64
C ALA A 315 9.42 1.07 6.39
N ARG A 316 8.29 1.05 7.11
CA ARG A 316 7.20 2.03 6.95
C ARG A 316 7.64 3.44 7.35
N VAL A 317 8.33 3.60 8.48
CA VAL A 317 8.83 4.90 8.94
C VAL A 317 9.82 5.48 7.92
N GLY A 318 10.84 4.70 7.54
CA GLY A 318 11.86 5.15 6.60
C GLY A 318 11.30 5.53 5.23
N ALA A 319 10.40 4.69 4.67
CA ALA A 319 9.81 4.92 3.36
C ALA A 319 8.87 6.14 3.35
N CYS A 320 8.06 6.37 4.40
CA CYS A 320 7.24 7.57 4.52
C CYS A 320 8.06 8.85 4.49
N GLU A 321 9.15 8.91 5.26
CA GLU A 321 10.00 10.08 5.35
C GLU A 321 10.75 10.32 4.04
N ALA A 322 11.34 9.27 3.47
CA ALA A 322 12.08 9.35 2.21
C ALA A 322 11.20 9.82 1.05
N TYR A 323 9.98 9.26 0.91
CA TYR A 323 9.09 9.65 -0.18
C TYR A 323 8.57 11.07 -0.02
N TYR A 324 8.18 11.45 1.20
CA TYR A 324 7.73 12.82 1.45
C TYR A 324 8.84 13.84 1.17
N GLN A 325 10.07 13.57 1.65
CA GLN A 325 11.24 14.42 1.40
C GLN A 325 11.55 14.51 -0.09
N ALA A 326 11.63 13.38 -0.80
CA ALA A 326 11.92 13.34 -2.23
C ALA A 326 10.88 14.10 -3.05
N ALA A 327 9.60 13.89 -2.79
CA ALA A 327 8.52 14.58 -3.50
C ALA A 327 8.52 16.10 -3.24
N LYS A 328 8.79 16.52 -2.00
CA LYS A 328 8.92 17.94 -1.63
C LYS A 328 10.11 18.61 -2.31
N GLU A 329 11.29 17.98 -2.25
CA GLU A 329 12.50 18.56 -2.85
C GLU A 329 12.45 18.52 -4.38
N ASN A 330 11.74 17.55 -4.97
CA ASN A 330 11.45 17.56 -6.41
C ASN A 330 10.72 18.85 -6.82
N ILE A 331 9.65 19.23 -6.12
CA ILE A 331 8.95 20.50 -6.35
C ILE A 331 9.91 21.68 -6.17
N GLN A 332 10.70 21.69 -5.09
CA GLN A 332 11.63 22.77 -4.79
C GLN A 332 12.72 22.95 -5.86
N ILE A 333 13.25 21.85 -6.40
CA ILE A 333 14.28 21.87 -7.46
C ILE A 333 13.71 22.41 -8.77
N HIS A 334 12.44 22.11 -9.08
CA HIS A 334 11.74 22.67 -10.23
C HIS A 334 11.37 24.15 -10.06
N GLY A 335 11.48 24.71 -8.84
CA GLY A 335 11.16 26.10 -8.53
C GLY A 335 9.69 26.43 -8.85
N GLY A 336 9.42 27.58 -9.44
CA GLY A 336 8.06 28.01 -9.81
C GLY A 336 7.33 27.00 -10.70
N MET A 337 8.05 26.35 -11.60
CA MET A 337 7.49 25.31 -12.50
C MET A 337 6.95 24.11 -11.73
N GLY A 338 7.59 23.71 -10.63
CA GLY A 338 7.14 22.60 -9.80
C GLY A 338 5.78 22.78 -9.13
N PHE A 339 5.31 24.04 -9.03
CA PHE A 339 3.99 24.40 -8.50
C PHE A 339 2.90 24.47 -9.56
N THR A 340 3.26 24.46 -10.84
CA THR A 340 2.29 24.56 -11.91
C THR A 340 1.62 23.22 -12.19
N TRP A 341 0.42 23.28 -12.80
CA TRP A 341 -0.33 22.06 -13.13
C TRP A 341 0.31 21.26 -14.28
N GLU A 342 1.09 21.93 -15.13
CA GLU A 342 1.73 21.34 -16.30
C GLU A 342 2.83 20.34 -15.96
N PHE A 343 3.49 20.50 -14.79
CA PHE A 343 4.55 19.61 -14.32
C PHE A 343 4.01 18.53 -13.39
N ASP A 344 4.54 17.30 -13.51
CA ASP A 344 4.06 16.11 -12.77
C ASP A 344 4.59 16.02 -11.32
N CYS A 345 5.35 17.02 -10.86
CA CYS A 345 5.91 17.03 -9.49
C CYS A 345 4.83 16.85 -8.41
N HIS A 346 3.67 17.50 -8.61
CA HIS A 346 2.57 17.43 -7.65
C HIS A 346 1.91 16.07 -7.55
N LEU A 347 2.01 15.21 -8.58
CA LEU A 347 1.47 13.84 -8.56
C LEU A 347 2.18 13.01 -7.49
N HIS A 348 3.53 13.04 -7.46
CA HIS A 348 4.32 12.37 -6.44
C HIS A 348 4.10 12.97 -5.05
N TYR A 349 3.94 14.29 -4.93
CA TYR A 349 3.68 14.92 -3.64
C TYR A 349 2.33 14.51 -3.04
N ARG A 350 1.27 14.45 -3.87
CA ARG A 350 -0.05 13.96 -3.48
C ARG A 350 0.01 12.50 -3.04
N ARG A 351 0.64 11.64 -3.85
CA ARG A 351 0.79 10.21 -3.54
C ARG A 351 1.62 9.98 -2.27
N ALA A 352 2.69 10.75 -2.03
CA ALA A 352 3.48 10.67 -0.81
C ALA A 352 2.65 11.02 0.44
N LYS A 353 1.78 12.05 0.34
CA LYS A 353 0.86 12.40 1.43
C LYS A 353 -0.16 11.31 1.69
N LEU A 354 -0.80 10.80 0.65
CA LEU A 354 -1.81 9.74 0.78
C LEU A 354 -1.21 8.48 1.39
N THR A 355 -0.14 7.94 0.76
CA THR A 355 0.49 6.70 1.22
C THR A 355 1.10 6.85 2.62
N GLY A 356 1.53 8.05 3.01
CA GLY A 356 1.98 8.38 4.37
C GLY A 356 0.91 8.22 5.45
N LEU A 357 -0.38 8.23 5.09
CA LEU A 357 -1.53 8.11 6.01
C LEU A 357 -2.30 6.79 5.87
N MET A 358 -2.16 6.09 4.76
CA MET A 358 -3.01 4.97 4.32
C MET A 358 -3.14 3.84 5.36
N LEU A 359 -2.06 3.48 6.06
CA LEU A 359 -2.05 2.45 7.11
C LEU A 359 -1.84 3.05 8.52
N GLY A 360 -2.20 4.31 8.68
CA GLY A 360 -1.89 5.11 9.86
C GLY A 360 -0.68 6.02 9.65
N SER A 361 -0.58 7.08 10.45
CA SER A 361 0.46 8.11 10.31
C SER A 361 1.87 7.58 10.62
N ALA A 362 2.90 8.22 10.08
CA ALA A 362 4.29 7.91 10.41
C ALA A 362 4.56 8.01 11.93
N ARG A 363 3.89 8.93 12.64
CA ARG A 363 3.99 9.04 14.11
C ARG A 363 3.53 7.74 14.79
N ARG A 364 2.35 7.21 14.40
CA ARG A 364 1.85 5.94 14.94
C ARG A 364 2.87 4.80 14.71
N TRP A 365 3.46 4.74 13.53
CA TRP A 365 4.44 3.69 13.21
C TRP A 365 5.75 3.86 14.00
N LYS A 366 6.16 5.09 14.32
CA LYS A 366 7.28 5.36 15.25
C LYS A 366 6.95 4.89 16.66
N ASP A 367 5.77 5.21 17.18
CA ASP A 367 5.31 4.77 18.49
C ASP A 367 5.27 3.22 18.57
N LEU A 368 4.72 2.56 17.53
CA LEU A 368 4.71 1.09 17.42
C LEU A 368 6.12 0.50 17.38
N LEU A 369 7.05 1.10 16.62
CA LEU A 369 8.43 0.64 16.52
C LEU A 369 9.10 0.64 17.90
N ILE A 370 9.01 1.73 18.63
CA ILE A 370 9.60 1.84 19.98
C ILE A 370 8.98 0.83 20.94
N THR A 371 7.65 0.74 21.00
CA THR A 371 6.94 -0.24 21.84
C THR A 371 7.37 -1.68 21.55
N ARG A 372 7.56 -2.03 20.27
CA ARG A 372 7.98 -3.38 19.85
C ARG A 372 9.44 -3.68 20.20
N LEU A 373 10.31 -2.69 20.07
CA LEU A 373 11.72 -2.81 20.47
C LEU A 373 11.86 -3.00 21.98
N GLU A 374 11.10 -2.24 22.78
CA GLU A 374 11.07 -2.36 24.24
C GLU A 374 10.56 -3.74 24.67
N ALA A 375 9.51 -4.27 24.02
CA ALA A 375 8.97 -5.61 24.30
C ALA A 375 9.93 -6.75 23.95
N GLY A 376 10.78 -6.56 22.92
CA GLY A 376 11.80 -7.54 22.50
C GLY A 376 13.10 -7.47 23.31
N ALA A 377 13.32 -6.40 24.08
CA ALA A 377 14.47 -6.20 24.95
C ALA A 377 14.26 -6.73 26.39
N ALA A 378 13.03 -7.09 26.76
CA ALA A 378 12.63 -7.67 28.03
C ALA A 378 12.63 -9.20 27.97
#